data_d127957c2ca2d693b7446c3e8b9c1fd0
#
_entry.id   d127957c2ca2d693b7446c3e8b9c1fd0
#
_cell.length_a   1.000
_cell.length_b   1.000
_cell.length_c   1.000
_cell.angle_alpha   90.00
_cell.angle_beta   90.00
_cell.angle_gamma   90.00
#
_symmetry.space_group_name_H-M   'P 1'
#
loop_
_entity.id
_entity.type
_entity.pdbx_description
1 polymer ?
#
loop_
_entity_poly.entity_id
_entity_poly.type
_entity_poly.pdbx_seq_one_letter_code
_entity_poly.pdbx_strand_id
1 'polypeptide(L)'
;MPPNPRLAAFTRPCGMIWFSICLHWEAFKEAVRRHGLGALARLPQIRDAAIAKLFCSTSGGFIAFEDTTIVPSLVKAASGVVLELGPGAGNQLHRFDTSAVSYVYGVEPNPRYRDDIDAKLEKHGLKDRYRLIDARVEDSDVLREQGVAEASLDTVLCIQVLCAVRDPGTVMKEVWKLLKPGGKFIFWEHGWSKNRLTIAEQALLNPAWSTFLGCHMTRNVLADILDSGEWENPDEIEAPEDPYSCLPRIQGVLVKKA
;
A
#
# COMPACT_ATOMS: atom_id res chain seq x y z
N MET A 1 28.43 9.53 -19.41
CA MET A 1 27.07 9.86 -19.90
C MET A 1 26.08 9.46 -18.82
N PRO A 2 25.09 10.26 -18.47
CA PRO A 2 24.03 9.80 -17.59
C PRO A 2 23.36 8.56 -18.21
N PRO A 3 22.95 7.56 -17.39
CA PRO A 3 22.30 6.37 -17.90
C PRO A 3 21.03 6.76 -18.65
N ASN A 4 20.73 6.06 -19.74
CA ASN A 4 19.47 6.25 -20.47
C ASN A 4 18.29 6.11 -19.49
N PRO A 5 17.44 7.14 -19.31
CA PRO A 5 16.39 7.15 -18.28
C PRO A 5 15.43 5.96 -18.43
N ARG A 6 15.16 5.52 -19.67
CA ARG A 6 14.34 4.35 -19.94
C ARG A 6 15.01 3.06 -19.46
N LEU A 7 16.32 2.89 -19.73
CA LEU A 7 17.04 1.71 -19.26
C LEU A 7 17.07 1.65 -17.72
N ALA A 8 17.27 2.80 -17.07
CA ALA A 8 17.23 2.88 -15.61
C ALA A 8 15.83 2.53 -15.06
N ALA A 9 14.77 3.03 -15.69
CA ALA A 9 13.39 2.74 -15.31
C ALA A 9 13.02 1.25 -15.45
N PHE A 10 13.55 0.57 -16.46
CA PHE A 10 13.38 -0.88 -16.65
C PHE A 10 14.25 -1.74 -15.70
N THR A 11 15.50 -1.36 -15.49
CA THR A 11 16.43 -2.18 -14.67
C THR A 11 16.14 -2.12 -13.17
N ARG A 12 15.58 -1.01 -12.66
CA ARG A 12 15.21 -0.89 -11.24
C ARG A 12 14.19 -1.97 -10.80
N PRO A 13 13.05 -2.16 -11.48
CA PRO A 13 12.14 -3.26 -11.17
C PRO A 13 12.81 -4.63 -11.25
N CYS A 14 13.67 -4.88 -12.25
CA CYS A 14 14.41 -6.14 -12.36
C CYS A 14 15.29 -6.39 -11.11
N GLY A 15 15.99 -5.36 -10.63
CA GLY A 15 16.79 -5.44 -9.40
C GLY A 15 15.94 -5.77 -8.16
N MET A 16 14.78 -5.15 -8.03
CA MET A 16 13.84 -5.43 -6.93
C MET A 16 13.28 -6.86 -7.00
N ILE A 17 12.92 -7.33 -8.19
CA ILE A 17 12.49 -8.72 -8.40
C ILE A 17 13.59 -9.69 -7.98
N TRP A 18 14.83 -9.47 -8.44
CA TRP A 18 15.96 -10.32 -8.08
C TRP A 18 16.21 -10.36 -6.57
N PHE A 19 16.22 -9.21 -5.93
CA PHE A 19 16.39 -9.11 -4.48
C PHE A 19 15.29 -9.88 -3.75
N SER A 20 14.04 -9.71 -4.18
CA SER A 20 12.92 -10.43 -3.61
C SER A 20 13.00 -11.95 -3.81
N ILE A 21 13.44 -12.43 -4.98
CA ILE A 21 13.69 -13.87 -5.23
C ILE A 21 14.71 -14.43 -4.22
N CYS A 22 15.78 -13.68 -3.94
CA CYS A 22 16.76 -14.10 -2.94
C CYS A 22 16.14 -14.24 -1.55
N LEU A 23 15.28 -13.29 -1.14
CA LEU A 23 14.58 -13.35 0.14
C LEU A 23 13.58 -14.53 0.22
N HIS A 24 12.85 -14.78 -0.87
CA HIS A 24 11.96 -15.95 -0.96
C HIS A 24 12.74 -17.27 -0.82
N TRP A 25 13.91 -17.35 -1.45
CA TRP A 25 14.77 -18.52 -1.32
C TRP A 25 15.27 -18.71 0.12
N GLU A 26 15.65 -17.63 0.79
CA GLU A 26 16.03 -17.70 2.21
C GLU A 26 14.86 -18.13 3.11
N ALA A 27 13.67 -17.54 2.92
CA ALA A 27 12.49 -17.92 3.66
C ALA A 27 12.09 -19.38 3.41
N PHE A 28 12.22 -19.85 2.17
CA PHE A 28 11.97 -21.24 1.83
C PHE A 28 12.98 -22.19 2.52
N LYS A 29 14.27 -21.90 2.47
CA LYS A 29 15.30 -22.70 3.18
C LYS A 29 15.01 -22.79 4.68
N GLU A 30 14.62 -21.68 5.29
CA GLU A 30 14.27 -21.65 6.70
C GLU A 30 13.03 -22.49 6.99
N ALA A 31 12.00 -22.42 6.17
CA ALA A 31 10.81 -23.25 6.30
C ALA A 31 11.13 -24.75 6.15
N VAL A 32 12.02 -25.11 5.20
CA VAL A 32 12.47 -26.50 5.04
C VAL A 32 13.25 -27.00 6.25
N ARG A 33 14.11 -26.18 6.83
CA ARG A 33 14.83 -26.54 8.07
C ARG A 33 13.86 -26.80 9.24
N ARG A 34 12.77 -26.02 9.36
CA ARG A 34 11.79 -26.15 10.45
C ARG A 34 10.77 -27.27 10.22
N HIS A 35 10.35 -27.51 9.00
CA HIS A 35 9.17 -28.32 8.68
C HIS A 35 9.45 -29.46 7.69
N GLY A 36 10.71 -29.61 7.21
CA GLY A 36 11.04 -30.59 6.20
C GLY A 36 10.20 -30.43 4.93
N LEU A 37 9.69 -31.52 4.37
CA LEU A 37 8.80 -31.51 3.21
C LEU A 37 7.46 -30.77 3.46
N GLY A 38 7.05 -30.62 4.72
CA GLY A 38 5.87 -29.83 5.09
C GLY A 38 5.98 -28.35 4.75
N ALA A 39 7.17 -27.84 4.39
CA ALA A 39 7.36 -26.50 3.86
C ALA A 39 6.58 -26.24 2.57
N LEU A 40 6.36 -27.27 1.73
CA LEU A 40 5.60 -27.14 0.49
C LEU A 40 4.12 -26.78 0.72
N ALA A 41 3.55 -27.22 1.83
CA ALA A 41 2.19 -26.84 2.23
C ALA A 41 2.10 -25.42 2.82
N ARG A 42 3.23 -24.72 2.99
CA ARG A 42 3.36 -23.40 3.62
C ARG A 42 3.85 -22.32 2.67
N LEU A 43 3.73 -22.53 1.35
CA LEU A 43 4.16 -21.54 0.35
C LEU A 43 3.54 -20.14 0.51
N PRO A 44 2.24 -20.00 0.85
CA PRO A 44 1.69 -18.67 1.12
C PRO A 44 2.38 -17.97 2.30
N GLN A 45 2.59 -18.66 3.42
CA GLN A 45 3.26 -18.09 4.60
C GLN A 45 4.74 -17.77 4.35
N ILE A 46 5.41 -18.57 3.50
CA ILE A 46 6.79 -18.30 3.06
C ILE A 46 6.83 -17.02 2.22
N ARG A 47 5.88 -16.87 1.31
CA ARG A 47 5.72 -15.66 0.48
C ARG A 47 5.48 -14.43 1.36
N ASP A 48 4.54 -14.48 2.29
CA ASP A 48 4.21 -13.38 3.18
C ASP A 48 5.42 -12.98 4.05
N ALA A 49 6.18 -13.97 4.53
CA ALA A 49 7.41 -13.72 5.27
C ALA A 49 8.51 -13.06 4.42
N ALA A 50 8.68 -13.50 3.18
CA ALA A 50 9.67 -12.93 2.26
C ALA A 50 9.31 -11.50 1.86
N ILE A 51 8.04 -11.24 1.56
CA ILE A 51 7.53 -9.90 1.21
C ILE A 51 7.67 -8.95 2.41
N ALA A 52 7.28 -9.38 3.61
CA ALA A 52 7.45 -8.55 4.80
C ALA A 52 8.94 -8.22 5.03
N LYS A 53 9.83 -9.21 4.95
CA LYS A 53 11.28 -9.01 5.06
C LYS A 53 11.81 -8.02 4.02
N LEU A 54 11.32 -8.09 2.78
CA LEU A 54 11.67 -7.14 1.73
C LEU A 54 11.32 -5.71 2.16
N PHE A 55 10.05 -5.46 2.48
CA PHE A 55 9.58 -4.12 2.79
C PHE A 55 10.12 -3.57 4.12
N CYS A 56 10.30 -4.41 5.15
CA CYS A 56 10.95 -3.99 6.37
C CYS A 56 12.42 -3.61 6.14
N SER A 57 13.18 -4.43 5.40
CA SER A 57 14.60 -4.17 5.13
C SER A 57 14.84 -2.97 4.21
N THR A 58 13.89 -2.63 3.37
CA THR A 58 13.97 -1.49 2.43
C THR A 58 13.19 -0.26 2.90
N SER A 59 12.52 -0.33 4.06
CA SER A 59 11.66 0.72 4.62
C SER A 59 12.33 2.10 4.62
N GLY A 60 13.58 2.20 5.10
CA GLY A 60 14.32 3.47 5.11
C GLY A 60 14.52 4.08 3.72
N GLY A 61 14.79 3.24 2.71
CA GLY A 61 14.91 3.68 1.32
C GLY A 61 13.58 4.15 0.73
N PHE A 62 12.48 3.46 1.06
CA PHE A 62 11.13 3.89 0.66
C PHE A 62 10.74 5.22 1.31
N ILE A 63 10.96 5.38 2.62
CA ILE A 63 10.71 6.64 3.33
C ILE A 63 11.49 7.79 2.67
N ALA A 64 12.79 7.60 2.45
CA ALA A 64 13.62 8.63 1.83
C ALA A 64 13.18 8.99 0.40
N PHE A 65 12.69 8.02 -0.37
CA PHE A 65 12.11 8.27 -1.69
C PHE A 65 10.79 9.02 -1.59
N GLU A 66 9.85 8.55 -0.75
CA GLU A 66 8.54 9.18 -0.55
C GLU A 66 8.66 10.62 -0.04
N ASP A 67 9.70 10.93 0.77
CA ASP A 67 9.97 12.28 1.26
C ASP A 67 10.36 13.27 0.14
N THR A 68 10.73 12.78 -1.04
CA THR A 68 10.96 13.60 -2.25
C THR A 68 9.69 13.81 -3.08
N THR A 69 8.56 13.27 -2.65
CA THR A 69 7.27 13.30 -3.37
C THR A 69 6.22 14.11 -2.61
N ILE A 70 4.96 14.02 -3.06
CA ILE A 70 3.81 14.64 -2.37
C ILE A 70 3.36 13.86 -1.13
N VAL A 71 3.83 12.61 -0.92
CA VAL A 71 3.36 11.73 0.15
C VAL A 71 3.37 12.38 1.53
N PRO A 72 4.41 13.11 1.97
CA PRO A 72 4.37 13.78 3.28
C PRO A 72 3.20 14.75 3.42
N SER A 73 2.89 15.51 2.38
CA SER A 73 1.76 16.47 2.39
C SER A 73 0.41 15.75 2.42
N LEU A 74 0.28 14.65 1.66
CA LEU A 74 -0.93 13.82 1.65
C LEU A 74 -1.20 13.22 3.04
N VAL A 75 -0.20 12.60 3.66
CA VAL A 75 -0.37 11.99 4.99
C VAL A 75 -0.69 13.06 6.04
N LYS A 76 -0.04 14.21 5.98
CA LYS A 76 -0.30 15.35 6.88
C LYS A 76 -1.72 15.92 6.73
N ALA A 77 -2.37 15.75 5.58
CA ALA A 77 -3.74 16.18 5.34
C ALA A 77 -4.80 15.26 5.97
N ALA A 78 -4.41 14.10 6.50
CA ALA A 78 -5.31 13.21 7.23
C ALA A 78 -5.76 13.83 8.54
N SER A 79 -7.03 13.69 8.90
CA SER A 79 -7.61 14.30 10.09
C SER A 79 -8.76 13.47 10.66
N GLY A 80 -9.09 13.71 11.93
CA GLY A 80 -10.18 13.02 12.64
C GLY A 80 -9.87 11.55 12.91
N VAL A 81 -10.87 10.68 12.75
CA VAL A 81 -10.73 9.24 12.83
C VAL A 81 -10.24 8.71 11.48
N VAL A 82 -9.03 8.17 11.45
CA VAL A 82 -8.34 7.74 10.24
C VAL A 82 -8.31 6.22 10.14
N LEU A 83 -8.52 5.68 8.94
CA LEU A 83 -8.15 4.30 8.63
C LEU A 83 -6.98 4.32 7.66
N GLU A 84 -5.85 3.73 8.06
CA GLU A 84 -4.69 3.51 7.20
C GLU A 84 -4.78 2.11 6.60
N LEU A 85 -4.95 2.03 5.27
CA LEU A 85 -4.92 0.76 4.54
C LEU A 85 -3.48 0.31 4.35
N GLY A 86 -3.19 -0.95 4.71
CA GLY A 86 -1.91 -1.58 4.47
C GLY A 86 -0.71 -0.80 4.99
N PRO A 87 -0.62 -0.47 6.29
CA PRO A 87 0.52 0.26 6.85
C PRO A 87 1.88 -0.41 6.58
N GLY A 88 1.88 -1.72 6.28
CA GLY A 88 3.09 -2.47 5.98
C GLY A 88 4.13 -2.31 7.10
N ALA A 89 5.33 -1.85 6.74
CA ALA A 89 6.38 -1.58 7.73
C ALA A 89 6.17 -0.28 8.54
N GLY A 90 4.99 0.35 8.49
CA GLY A 90 4.69 1.59 9.23
C GLY A 90 5.43 2.81 8.69
N ASN A 91 5.57 2.92 7.37
CA ASN A 91 6.36 4.00 6.76
C ASN A 91 5.72 5.38 6.92
N GLN A 92 4.41 5.46 7.12
CA GLN A 92 3.69 6.74 7.20
C GLN A 92 3.57 7.28 8.63
N LEU A 93 3.83 6.46 9.65
CA LEU A 93 3.57 6.79 11.06
C LEU A 93 4.18 8.12 11.54
N HIS A 94 5.37 8.45 11.05
CA HIS A 94 6.08 9.68 11.44
C HIS A 94 5.53 10.95 10.77
N ARG A 95 4.62 10.81 9.80
CA ARG A 95 4.05 11.93 9.02
C ARG A 95 2.68 12.38 9.49
N PHE A 96 2.01 11.60 10.33
CA PHE A 96 0.71 12.00 10.87
C PHE A 96 0.83 13.26 11.72
N ASP A 97 -0.06 14.22 11.46
CA ASP A 97 -0.22 15.38 12.33
C ASP A 97 -1.06 14.99 13.55
N THR A 98 -0.39 14.77 14.68
CA THR A 98 -1.05 14.34 15.93
C THR A 98 -2.00 15.39 16.51
N SER A 99 -1.98 16.61 16.02
CA SER A 99 -2.95 17.66 16.40
C SER A 99 -4.24 17.58 15.58
N ALA A 100 -4.17 17.05 14.36
CA ALA A 100 -5.30 16.90 13.44
C ALA A 100 -5.96 15.52 13.52
N VAL A 101 -5.17 14.47 13.83
CA VAL A 101 -5.62 13.07 13.90
C VAL A 101 -6.03 12.74 15.32
N SER A 102 -7.27 12.28 15.50
CA SER A 102 -7.79 11.88 16.81
C SER A 102 -7.48 10.39 17.11
N TYR A 103 -7.62 9.53 16.12
CA TYR A 103 -7.34 8.09 16.23
C TYR A 103 -7.03 7.47 14.85
N VAL A 104 -6.18 6.45 14.82
CA VAL A 104 -5.83 5.72 13.60
C VAL A 104 -6.12 4.23 13.77
N TYR A 105 -6.84 3.65 12.82
CA TYR A 105 -6.96 2.21 12.63
C TYR A 105 -6.07 1.80 11.46
N GLY A 106 -4.99 1.04 11.72
CA GLY A 106 -4.17 0.44 10.68
C GLY A 106 -4.69 -0.95 10.35
N VAL A 107 -5.08 -1.20 9.11
CA VAL A 107 -5.62 -2.50 8.66
C VAL A 107 -4.58 -3.21 7.80
N GLU A 108 -3.97 -4.28 8.35
CA GLU A 108 -2.86 -5.01 7.70
C GLU A 108 -3.07 -6.52 7.85
N PRO A 109 -3.30 -7.25 6.76
CA PRO A 109 -3.55 -8.69 6.83
C PRO A 109 -2.29 -9.53 7.09
N ASN A 110 -1.09 -8.98 6.92
CA ASN A 110 0.16 -9.70 7.16
C ASN A 110 0.71 -9.41 8.56
N PRO A 111 0.56 -10.32 9.54
CA PRO A 111 0.97 -10.08 10.92
C PRO A 111 2.49 -9.93 11.11
N ARG A 112 3.27 -10.18 10.06
CA ARG A 112 4.74 -10.07 10.08
C ARG A 112 5.26 -8.64 10.20
N TYR A 113 4.39 -7.65 9.97
CA TYR A 113 4.74 -6.24 10.11
C TYR A 113 4.56 -5.70 11.54
N ARG A 114 3.90 -6.45 12.43
CA ARG A 114 3.51 -5.99 13.77
C ARG A 114 4.69 -5.43 14.56
N ASP A 115 5.79 -6.16 14.66
CA ASP A 115 6.96 -5.74 15.47
C ASP A 115 7.56 -4.42 14.95
N ASP A 116 7.64 -4.24 13.62
CA ASP A 116 8.13 -3.01 13.00
C ASP A 116 7.18 -1.84 13.25
N ILE A 117 5.87 -2.07 13.15
CA ILE A 117 4.83 -1.07 13.43
C ILE A 117 4.89 -0.67 14.91
N ASP A 118 4.88 -1.63 15.83
CA ASP A 118 4.88 -1.37 17.28
C ASP A 118 6.11 -0.54 17.70
N ALA A 119 7.29 -0.88 17.18
CA ALA A 119 8.52 -0.12 17.43
C ALA A 119 8.43 1.33 16.92
N LYS A 120 7.82 1.55 15.76
CA LYS A 120 7.62 2.89 15.21
C LYS A 120 6.52 3.67 15.94
N LEU A 121 5.43 3.02 16.36
CA LEU A 121 4.38 3.65 17.18
C LEU A 121 4.94 4.21 18.48
N GLU A 122 5.80 3.44 19.16
CA GLU A 122 6.49 3.90 20.37
C GLU A 122 7.39 5.10 20.08
N LYS A 123 8.20 5.01 19.03
CA LYS A 123 9.13 6.06 18.62
C LYS A 123 8.44 7.39 18.29
N HIS A 124 7.25 7.35 17.70
CA HIS A 124 6.53 8.54 17.22
C HIS A 124 5.39 8.98 18.15
N GLY A 125 5.22 8.35 19.33
CA GLY A 125 4.22 8.74 20.32
C GLY A 125 2.78 8.50 19.88
N LEU A 126 2.55 7.49 19.04
CA LEU A 126 1.24 7.15 18.50
C LEU A 126 0.59 5.93 19.20
N LYS A 127 1.26 5.30 20.17
CA LYS A 127 0.85 4.05 20.78
C LYS A 127 -0.59 4.08 21.33
N ASP A 128 -0.99 5.19 21.94
CA ASP A 128 -2.32 5.35 22.54
C ASP A 128 -3.39 5.80 21.54
N ARG A 129 -3.00 6.13 20.31
CA ARG A 129 -3.87 6.66 19.25
C ARG A 129 -3.87 5.81 17.98
N TYR A 130 -3.22 4.65 18.00
CA TYR A 130 -3.14 3.77 16.84
C TYR A 130 -3.50 2.35 17.25
N ARG A 131 -4.40 1.72 16.50
CA ARG A 131 -4.74 0.31 16.65
C ARG A 131 -4.45 -0.44 15.37
N LEU A 132 -3.54 -1.41 15.45
CA LEU A 132 -3.30 -2.33 14.33
C LEU A 132 -4.32 -3.47 14.38
N ILE A 133 -5.03 -3.66 13.27
CA ILE A 133 -6.03 -4.70 13.06
C ILE A 133 -5.47 -5.70 12.05
N ASP A 134 -5.27 -6.96 12.47
CA ASP A 134 -4.81 -8.05 11.60
C ASP A 134 -5.98 -8.57 10.76
N ALA A 135 -6.39 -7.81 9.74
CA ALA A 135 -7.53 -8.11 8.89
C ALA A 135 -7.35 -7.47 7.51
N ARG A 136 -8.22 -7.84 6.59
CA ARG A 136 -8.44 -7.10 5.35
C ARG A 136 -9.56 -6.10 5.56
N VAL A 137 -9.60 -5.05 4.75
CA VAL A 137 -10.71 -4.07 4.85
C VAL A 137 -12.06 -4.69 4.49
N GLU A 138 -12.06 -5.75 3.70
CA GLU A 138 -13.26 -6.51 3.33
C GLU A 138 -13.81 -7.39 4.48
N ASP A 139 -13.02 -7.60 5.53
CA ASP A 139 -13.43 -8.37 6.73
C ASP A 139 -14.28 -7.48 7.66
N SER A 140 -15.43 -7.00 7.17
CA SER A 140 -16.27 -5.97 7.80
C SER A 140 -16.73 -6.33 9.21
N ASP A 141 -16.94 -7.62 9.53
CA ASP A 141 -17.31 -8.07 10.88
C ASP A 141 -16.15 -7.86 11.87
N VAL A 142 -14.92 -8.21 11.46
CA VAL A 142 -13.71 -7.98 12.27
C VAL A 142 -13.51 -6.49 12.51
N LEU A 143 -13.65 -5.68 11.48
CA LEU A 143 -13.51 -4.22 11.58
C LEU A 143 -14.55 -3.63 12.54
N ARG A 144 -15.81 -4.08 12.46
CA ARG A 144 -16.89 -3.63 13.35
C ARG A 144 -16.62 -3.99 14.82
N GLU A 145 -16.14 -5.19 15.10
CA GLU A 145 -15.72 -5.60 16.44
C GLU A 145 -14.60 -4.74 17.00
N GLN A 146 -13.75 -4.19 16.14
CA GLN A 146 -12.65 -3.30 16.51
C GLN A 146 -13.06 -1.81 16.58
N GLY A 147 -14.34 -1.50 16.30
CA GLY A 147 -14.90 -0.14 16.41
C GLY A 147 -14.93 0.64 15.08
N VAL A 148 -14.64 0.00 13.94
CA VAL A 148 -14.76 0.60 12.61
C VAL A 148 -16.11 0.20 12.00
N ALA A 149 -17.03 1.17 11.88
CA ALA A 149 -18.36 0.97 11.34
C ALA A 149 -18.59 1.76 10.04
N GLU A 150 -19.68 1.49 9.36
CA GLU A 150 -20.10 2.29 8.20
C GLU A 150 -20.27 3.77 8.60
N ALA A 151 -19.88 4.67 7.72
CA ALA A 151 -19.93 6.11 7.89
C ALA A 151 -19.31 6.59 9.23
N SER A 152 -18.23 5.95 9.71
CA SER A 152 -17.56 6.31 10.95
C SER A 152 -16.21 7.00 10.78
N LEU A 153 -15.63 6.96 9.58
CA LEU A 153 -14.30 7.47 9.31
C LEU A 153 -14.32 8.89 8.71
N ASP A 154 -13.45 9.74 9.22
CA ASP A 154 -13.23 11.08 8.65
C ASP A 154 -12.23 11.01 7.48
N THR A 155 -11.28 10.09 7.54
CA THR A 155 -10.24 9.91 6.52
C THR A 155 -9.93 8.43 6.31
N VAL A 156 -9.75 8.01 5.04
CA VAL A 156 -9.06 6.77 4.69
C VAL A 156 -7.78 7.13 3.94
N LEU A 157 -6.64 6.64 4.43
CA LEU A 157 -5.31 6.83 3.84
C LEU A 157 -4.86 5.56 3.13
N CYS A 158 -4.43 5.67 1.88
CA CYS A 158 -4.00 4.55 1.04
C CYS A 158 -2.73 4.90 0.25
N ILE A 159 -1.58 4.42 0.71
CA ILE A 159 -0.27 4.70 0.10
C ILE A 159 0.33 3.40 -0.42
N GLN A 160 0.27 3.18 -1.74
CA GLN A 160 0.81 2.02 -2.45
C GLN A 160 0.21 0.66 -2.01
N VAL A 161 -1.11 0.58 -1.85
CA VAL A 161 -1.82 -0.60 -1.35
C VAL A 161 -2.75 -1.24 -2.38
N LEU A 162 -3.54 -0.44 -3.14
CA LEU A 162 -4.54 -0.96 -4.07
C LEU A 162 -3.95 -1.84 -5.17
N CYS A 163 -2.70 -1.59 -5.54
CA CYS A 163 -1.98 -2.46 -6.47
C CYS A 163 -1.74 -3.88 -5.92
N ALA A 164 -1.75 -4.07 -4.59
CA ALA A 164 -1.40 -5.31 -3.90
C ALA A 164 -2.61 -6.09 -3.36
N VAL A 165 -3.77 -5.45 -3.17
CA VAL A 165 -4.98 -6.12 -2.67
C VAL A 165 -5.52 -7.13 -3.70
N ARG A 166 -6.37 -8.05 -3.26
CA ARG A 166 -6.92 -9.08 -4.14
C ARG A 166 -7.83 -8.49 -5.23
N ASP A 167 -8.76 -7.65 -4.83
CA ASP A 167 -9.75 -6.98 -5.67
C ASP A 167 -9.89 -5.51 -5.27
N PRO A 168 -9.24 -4.58 -6.00
CA PRO A 168 -9.29 -3.16 -5.69
C PRO A 168 -10.70 -2.57 -5.73
N GLY A 169 -11.55 -3.04 -6.65
CA GLY A 169 -12.92 -2.56 -6.77
C GLY A 169 -13.77 -2.90 -5.53
N THR A 170 -13.62 -4.11 -4.98
CA THR A 170 -14.29 -4.49 -3.72
C THR A 170 -13.72 -3.68 -2.55
N VAL A 171 -12.41 -3.56 -2.44
CA VAL A 171 -11.75 -2.74 -1.39
C VAL A 171 -12.27 -1.30 -1.42
N MET A 172 -12.32 -0.69 -2.60
CA MET A 172 -12.76 0.71 -2.73
C MET A 172 -14.24 0.90 -2.39
N LYS A 173 -15.10 -0.07 -2.68
CA LYS A 173 -16.51 -0.04 -2.25
C LYS A 173 -16.63 -0.09 -0.73
N GLU A 174 -15.82 -0.92 -0.05
CA GLU A 174 -15.81 -0.94 1.41
C GLU A 174 -15.26 0.38 1.98
N VAL A 175 -14.17 0.91 1.42
CA VAL A 175 -13.64 2.23 1.80
C VAL A 175 -14.72 3.30 1.70
N TRP A 176 -15.47 3.33 0.58
CA TRP A 176 -16.52 4.31 0.38
C TRP A 176 -17.65 4.18 1.42
N LYS A 177 -18.05 2.97 1.79
CA LYS A 177 -19.04 2.73 2.85
C LYS A 177 -18.57 3.22 4.23
N LEU A 178 -17.30 2.97 4.56
CA LEU A 178 -16.73 3.31 5.86
C LEU A 178 -16.56 4.83 6.06
N LEU A 179 -16.33 5.59 4.97
CA LEU A 179 -16.23 7.05 5.02
C LEU A 179 -17.57 7.70 5.37
N LYS A 180 -17.54 8.71 6.24
CA LYS A 180 -18.64 9.64 6.46
C LYS A 180 -18.95 10.41 5.18
N PRO A 181 -20.18 10.93 4.99
CA PRO A 181 -20.42 12.01 4.04
C PRO A 181 -19.45 13.17 4.31
N GLY A 182 -18.79 13.69 3.28
CA GLY A 182 -17.72 14.68 3.40
C GLY A 182 -16.38 14.13 3.90
N GLY A 183 -16.28 12.84 4.19
CA GLY A 183 -15.04 12.15 4.54
C GLY A 183 -14.07 12.04 3.36
N LYS A 184 -12.76 11.96 3.66
CA LYS A 184 -11.70 12.05 2.65
C LYS A 184 -11.08 10.69 2.37
N PHE A 185 -10.89 10.37 1.09
CA PHE A 185 -10.01 9.32 0.63
C PHE A 185 -8.71 9.95 0.11
N ILE A 186 -7.61 9.70 0.80
CA ILE A 186 -6.28 10.24 0.48
C ILE A 186 -5.45 9.09 -0.07
N PHE A 187 -4.89 9.25 -1.27
CA PHE A 187 -4.17 8.16 -1.91
C PHE A 187 -2.96 8.60 -2.72
N TRP A 188 -2.00 7.68 -2.81
CA TRP A 188 -0.85 7.72 -3.71
C TRP A 188 -0.57 6.31 -4.17
N GLU A 189 -0.92 6.00 -5.42
CA GLU A 189 -1.00 4.63 -5.93
C GLU A 189 -0.23 4.45 -7.24
N HIS A 190 0.04 3.20 -7.58
CA HIS A 190 0.53 2.86 -8.89
C HIS A 190 -0.60 2.97 -9.92
N GLY A 191 -0.32 3.69 -11.00
CA GLY A 191 -1.21 3.76 -12.15
C GLY A 191 -0.76 2.86 -13.31
N TRP A 192 -1.58 2.80 -14.33
CA TRP A 192 -1.24 2.20 -15.60
C TRP A 192 -0.54 3.25 -16.48
N SER A 193 0.55 2.87 -17.17
CA SER A 193 1.23 3.77 -18.10
C SER A 193 0.36 4.07 -19.33
N LYS A 194 0.48 5.30 -19.86
CA LYS A 194 -0.12 5.69 -21.15
C LYS A 194 0.85 5.46 -22.31
N ASN A 195 2.12 5.19 -22.04
CA ASN A 195 3.14 4.95 -23.05
C ASN A 195 3.13 3.48 -23.51
N ARG A 196 2.95 3.23 -24.80
CA ARG A 196 2.82 1.87 -25.38
C ARG A 196 3.99 0.94 -25.06
N LEU A 197 5.22 1.44 -25.07
CA LEU A 197 6.40 0.63 -24.77
C LEU A 197 6.46 0.30 -23.28
N THR A 198 6.15 1.27 -22.43
CA THR A 198 6.10 1.05 -20.98
C THR A 198 4.96 0.08 -20.57
N ILE A 199 3.82 0.12 -21.29
CA ILE A 199 2.75 -0.88 -21.11
C ILE A 199 3.28 -2.30 -21.42
N ALA A 200 4.04 -2.46 -22.50
CA ALA A 200 4.65 -3.76 -22.83
C ALA A 200 5.67 -4.19 -21.77
N GLU A 201 6.48 -3.26 -21.25
CA GLU A 201 7.41 -3.50 -20.14
C GLU A 201 6.67 -3.90 -18.86
N GLN A 202 5.58 -3.21 -18.50
CA GLN A 202 4.71 -3.56 -17.37
C GLN A 202 4.14 -4.98 -17.54
N ALA A 203 3.60 -5.31 -18.72
CA ALA A 203 3.05 -6.64 -19.01
C ALA A 203 4.10 -7.74 -18.91
N LEU A 204 5.33 -7.48 -19.38
CA LEU A 204 6.45 -8.42 -19.30
C LEU A 204 6.91 -8.68 -17.86
N LEU A 205 7.01 -7.62 -17.06
CA LEU A 205 7.52 -7.71 -15.68
C LEU A 205 6.46 -8.16 -14.67
N ASN A 206 5.18 -7.90 -14.96
CA ASN A 206 4.09 -8.12 -13.99
C ASN A 206 4.00 -9.54 -13.42
N PRO A 207 4.19 -10.63 -14.18
CA PRO A 207 4.14 -11.98 -13.60
C PRO A 207 5.16 -12.20 -12.47
N ALA A 208 6.41 -11.79 -12.69
CA ALA A 208 7.44 -11.89 -11.66
C ALA A 208 7.20 -10.86 -10.52
N TRP A 209 6.83 -9.64 -10.87
CA TRP A 209 6.54 -8.58 -9.91
C TRP A 209 5.40 -8.96 -8.97
N SER A 210 4.26 -9.42 -9.49
CA SER A 210 3.11 -9.81 -8.69
C SER A 210 3.38 -11.04 -7.81
N THR A 211 4.19 -11.98 -8.30
CA THR A 211 4.56 -13.18 -7.54
C THR A 211 5.48 -12.85 -6.38
N PHE A 212 6.53 -12.07 -6.62
CA PHE A 212 7.61 -11.87 -5.65
C PHE A 212 7.48 -10.58 -4.83
N LEU A 213 6.79 -9.53 -5.31
CA LEU A 213 6.57 -8.32 -4.55
C LEU A 213 5.12 -8.14 -4.08
N GLY A 214 4.18 -8.94 -4.60
CA GLY A 214 2.78 -8.91 -4.17
C GLY A 214 1.95 -7.79 -4.78
N CYS A 215 2.53 -6.95 -5.65
CA CYS A 215 1.88 -5.80 -6.28
C CYS A 215 1.71 -6.05 -7.79
N HIS A 216 0.64 -5.53 -8.40
CA HIS A 216 0.38 -5.65 -9.83
C HIS A 216 0.67 -4.34 -10.55
N MET A 217 1.50 -4.39 -11.62
CA MET A 217 1.85 -3.21 -12.43
C MET A 217 0.76 -2.84 -13.46
N THR A 218 -0.17 -3.77 -13.74
CA THR A 218 -1.10 -3.68 -14.88
C THR A 218 -2.54 -3.39 -14.46
N ARG A 219 -2.78 -3.00 -13.20
CA ARG A 219 -4.11 -2.67 -12.68
C ARG A 219 -4.53 -1.26 -13.01
N ASN A 220 -5.79 -1.09 -13.37
CA ASN A 220 -6.40 0.23 -13.55
C ASN A 220 -7.04 0.71 -12.24
N VAL A 221 -6.19 0.98 -11.25
CA VAL A 221 -6.62 1.41 -9.90
C VAL A 221 -7.44 2.70 -9.95
N LEU A 222 -7.20 3.57 -10.95
CA LEU A 222 -8.00 4.79 -11.10
C LEU A 222 -9.47 4.49 -11.39
N ALA A 223 -9.76 3.52 -12.24
CA ALA A 223 -11.14 3.12 -12.50
C ALA A 223 -11.79 2.55 -11.24
N ASP A 224 -11.08 1.67 -10.51
CA ASP A 224 -11.59 1.09 -9.27
C ASP A 224 -11.92 2.16 -8.21
N ILE A 225 -11.11 3.24 -8.12
CA ILE A 225 -11.37 4.38 -7.23
C ILE A 225 -12.63 5.13 -7.66
N LEU A 226 -12.73 5.49 -8.95
CA LEU A 226 -13.85 6.28 -9.47
C LEU A 226 -15.17 5.51 -9.44
N ASP A 227 -15.15 4.21 -9.71
CA ASP A 227 -16.35 3.35 -9.76
C ASP A 227 -16.86 2.94 -8.36
N SER A 228 -16.14 3.30 -7.29
CA SER A 228 -16.51 2.90 -5.91
C SER A 228 -17.70 3.65 -5.33
N GLY A 229 -17.99 4.84 -5.83
CA GLY A 229 -19.09 5.69 -5.38
C GLY A 229 -18.98 7.12 -5.92
N GLU A 230 -19.83 8.02 -5.41
CA GLU A 230 -19.85 9.40 -5.87
C GLU A 230 -18.85 10.27 -5.09
N TRP A 231 -17.94 10.92 -5.80
CA TRP A 231 -16.94 11.85 -5.26
C TRP A 231 -17.30 13.29 -5.65
N GLU A 232 -17.02 14.26 -4.76
CA GLU A 232 -17.29 15.67 -5.02
C GLU A 232 -16.32 16.26 -6.07
N ASN A 233 -15.07 15.80 -6.05
CA ASN A 233 -13.95 16.39 -6.79
C ASN A 233 -13.12 15.36 -7.59
N PRO A 234 -13.74 14.50 -8.42
CA PRO A 234 -13.00 13.46 -9.16
C PRO A 234 -11.99 14.03 -10.16
N ASP A 235 -12.19 15.26 -10.62
CA ASP A 235 -11.31 15.94 -11.57
C ASP A 235 -9.98 16.45 -10.92
N GLU A 236 -9.89 16.43 -9.59
CA GLU A 236 -8.68 16.84 -8.85
C GLU A 236 -7.64 15.70 -8.71
N ILE A 237 -7.93 14.52 -9.29
CA ILE A 237 -6.96 13.43 -9.31
C ILE A 237 -5.80 13.79 -10.24
N GLU A 238 -4.60 13.76 -9.68
CA GLU A 238 -3.38 14.00 -10.43
C GLU A 238 -2.74 12.69 -10.91
N ALA A 239 -2.27 12.70 -12.14
CA ALA A 239 -1.48 11.62 -12.73
C ALA A 239 -0.22 12.23 -13.37
N PRO A 240 0.84 12.50 -12.59
CA PRO A 240 2.07 13.11 -13.09
C PRO A 240 2.66 12.33 -14.25
N GLU A 241 3.14 13.05 -15.27
CA GLU A 241 3.74 12.42 -16.43
C GLU A 241 5.06 11.73 -16.07
N ASP A 242 5.07 10.41 -16.21
CA ASP A 242 6.27 9.59 -16.07
C ASP A 242 6.25 8.49 -17.13
N PRO A 243 6.58 8.83 -18.40
CA PRO A 243 6.38 7.95 -19.54
C PRO A 243 7.30 6.72 -19.54
N TYR A 244 8.36 6.73 -18.75
CA TYR A 244 9.32 5.64 -18.67
C TYR A 244 9.16 4.76 -17.44
N SER A 245 8.45 5.21 -16.41
CA SER A 245 8.26 4.44 -15.18
C SER A 245 7.32 3.26 -15.41
N CYS A 246 7.76 2.08 -15.02
CA CYS A 246 6.89 0.90 -14.90
C CYS A 246 5.90 1.01 -13.73
N LEU A 247 6.04 2.02 -12.89
CA LEU A 247 5.19 2.30 -11.72
C LEU A 247 4.79 3.79 -11.72
N PRO A 248 4.10 4.29 -12.78
CA PRO A 248 3.62 5.66 -12.80
C PRO A 248 2.63 5.88 -11.66
N ARG A 249 2.50 7.11 -11.20
CA ARG A 249 1.68 7.44 -10.03
C ARG A 249 0.36 8.07 -10.40
N ILE A 250 -0.63 7.80 -9.57
CA ILE A 250 -1.87 8.56 -9.43
C ILE A 250 -1.99 8.98 -7.97
N GLN A 251 -2.50 10.16 -7.73
CA GLN A 251 -2.56 10.73 -6.40
C GLN A 251 -3.72 11.71 -6.25
N GLY A 252 -4.20 11.88 -5.03
CA GLY A 252 -5.26 12.85 -4.77
C GLY A 252 -5.85 12.76 -3.39
N VAL A 253 -6.75 13.70 -3.14
CA VAL A 253 -7.64 13.73 -1.98
C VAL A 253 -9.06 13.82 -2.52
N LEU A 254 -9.82 12.75 -2.44
CA LEU A 254 -11.22 12.71 -2.85
C LEU A 254 -12.13 12.89 -1.65
N VAL A 255 -13.20 13.63 -1.84
CA VAL A 255 -14.23 13.87 -0.81
C VAL A 255 -15.48 13.07 -1.17
N LYS A 256 -15.95 12.24 -0.23
CA LYS A 256 -17.19 11.48 -0.41
C LYS A 256 -18.37 12.43 -0.45
N LYS A 257 -19.18 12.33 -1.49
CA LYS A 257 -20.40 13.13 -1.65
C LYS A 257 -21.39 12.85 -0.53
N ALA A 258 -22.09 13.91 -0.10
CA ALA A 258 -23.07 13.83 0.99
C ALA A 258 -24.31 13.02 0.63
#